data_30c454a628ec6dfb50ed37148119ce13
#
_entry.id   30c454a628ec6dfb50ed37148119ce13
#
_cell.length_a   1.000
_cell.length_b   1.000
_cell.length_c   1.000
_cell.angle_alpha   90.00
_cell.angle_beta   90.00
_cell.angle_gamma   90.00
#
_symmetry.space_group_name_H-M   'P 1'
#
loop_
_entity.id
_entity.type
_entity.pdbx_description
1 polymer ?
#
loop_
_entity_poly.entity_id
_entity_poly.type
_entity_poly.pdbx_seq_one_letter_code
_entity_poly.pdbx_strand_id
1 'polypeptide(L)'
;MSIRRFALAALASALIAGPALAADTLLNVSYDPTRELYVEFNDAFNKHWQAQGHEPIKIQQSHGGSGKQARAVIDGLRADVVTLALAGDIDELHRLGKLIPEDWQTRLPDASTPYTSTIVFLVRKGNPKGIKDWDDLVKPGVEVITPNPKTSGGARWNFLAAWAYAQQKYGSEAKAQEFVQKLYKNVPVLDTGARGSTITFVNNQIGDVLLAWENEAHLAIAESDRGAFEIVAPSRSILAEPPVAVVERVASRRGTL
;
A
#
# COMPACT_ATOMS: atom_id res chain seq x y z
N MET A 1 -74.71 -2.74 -42.29
CA MET A 1 -74.17 -2.38 -40.94
C MET A 1 -73.03 -3.36 -40.68
N SER A 2 -71.78 -2.90 -40.80
CA SER A 2 -70.57 -3.73 -40.65
C SER A 2 -69.85 -3.34 -39.35
N ILE A 3 -69.70 -4.32 -38.47
CA ILE A 3 -69.03 -4.17 -37.19
C ILE A 3 -67.53 -4.49 -37.43
N ARG A 4 -66.71 -3.47 -37.32
CA ARG A 4 -65.26 -3.60 -37.37
C ARG A 4 -64.73 -4.10 -36.01
N ARG A 5 -64.10 -5.29 -36.02
CA ARG A 5 -63.39 -5.85 -34.88
C ARG A 5 -61.96 -5.22 -34.85
N PHE A 6 -61.68 -4.49 -33.80
CA PHE A 6 -60.29 -4.05 -33.47
C PHE A 6 -59.60 -5.20 -32.72
N ALA A 7 -58.55 -5.77 -33.33
CA ALA A 7 -57.64 -6.67 -32.63
C ALA A 7 -56.54 -5.85 -32.01
N LEU A 8 -56.46 -5.83 -30.67
CA LEU A 8 -55.31 -5.31 -29.92
C LEU A 8 -54.19 -6.36 -29.98
N ALA A 9 -53.12 -6.05 -30.67
CA ALA A 9 -51.85 -6.80 -30.58
C ALA A 9 -51.05 -6.28 -29.40
N ALA A 10 -51.00 -7.05 -28.32
CA ALA A 10 -50.10 -6.80 -27.20
C ALA A 10 -48.67 -7.21 -27.59
N LEU A 11 -47.78 -6.25 -27.88
CA LEU A 11 -46.35 -6.48 -28.00
C LEU A 11 -45.76 -6.72 -26.60
N ALA A 12 -45.49 -7.98 -26.28
CA ALA A 12 -44.66 -8.35 -25.13
C ALA A 12 -43.18 -8.07 -25.49
N SER A 13 -42.67 -6.93 -25.03
CA SER A 13 -41.22 -6.64 -25.09
C SER A 13 -40.52 -7.52 -24.07
N ALA A 14 -39.99 -8.67 -24.51
CA ALA A 14 -39.05 -9.44 -23.72
C ALA A 14 -37.76 -8.65 -23.61
N LEU A 15 -37.51 -8.07 -22.47
CA LEU A 15 -36.19 -7.56 -22.08
C LEU A 15 -35.26 -8.76 -22.00
N ILE A 16 -34.50 -9.00 -23.06
CA ILE A 16 -33.36 -9.89 -23.04
C ILE A 16 -32.30 -9.19 -22.21
N ALA A 17 -32.22 -9.52 -20.92
CA ALA A 17 -31.04 -9.22 -20.11
C ALA A 17 -29.90 -9.99 -20.75
N GLY A 18 -29.12 -9.34 -21.59
CA GLY A 18 -27.87 -9.89 -22.10
C GLY A 18 -26.98 -10.24 -20.91
N PRO A 19 -26.16 -11.31 -21.01
CA PRO A 19 -25.19 -11.60 -19.97
C PRO A 19 -24.34 -10.33 -19.76
N ALA A 20 -24.28 -9.86 -18.52
CA ALA A 20 -23.32 -8.83 -18.15
C ALA A 20 -21.95 -9.41 -18.52
N LEU A 21 -21.30 -8.85 -19.54
CA LEU A 21 -19.92 -9.20 -19.87
C LEU A 21 -19.10 -8.92 -18.62
N ALA A 22 -18.62 -9.98 -17.99
CA ALA A 22 -17.66 -9.87 -16.91
C ALA A 22 -16.50 -8.99 -17.42
N ALA A 23 -16.05 -8.04 -16.62
CA ALA A 23 -14.98 -7.16 -17.07
C ALA A 23 -13.69 -7.98 -17.20
N ASP A 24 -13.13 -8.03 -18.40
CA ASP A 24 -11.91 -8.77 -18.70
C ASP A 24 -10.66 -8.21 -18.01
N THR A 25 -10.83 -7.17 -17.21
CA THR A 25 -9.72 -6.43 -16.58
C THR A 25 -10.07 -6.03 -15.16
N LEU A 26 -9.20 -6.38 -14.20
CA LEU A 26 -9.21 -5.86 -12.83
C LEU A 26 -8.17 -4.75 -12.66
N LEU A 27 -8.44 -3.77 -11.81
CA LEU A 27 -7.45 -2.79 -11.35
C LEU A 27 -7.20 -2.98 -9.86
N ASN A 28 -5.97 -3.38 -9.51
CA ASN A 28 -5.46 -3.35 -8.13
C ASN A 28 -4.66 -2.06 -7.90
N VAL A 29 -5.11 -1.25 -6.97
CA VAL A 29 -4.43 -0.03 -6.53
C VAL A 29 -3.72 -0.33 -5.22
N SER A 30 -2.37 -0.29 -5.24
CA SER A 30 -1.58 -0.73 -4.09
C SER A 30 -0.48 0.27 -3.71
N TYR A 31 0.07 0.10 -2.52
CA TYR A 31 1.20 0.89 -2.06
C TYR A 31 2.53 0.35 -2.61
N ASP A 32 3.58 1.20 -2.64
CA ASP A 32 4.81 0.95 -3.39
C ASP A 32 5.51 -0.40 -3.14
N PRO A 33 5.66 -0.90 -1.90
CA PRO A 33 6.43 -2.13 -1.62
C PRO A 33 5.85 -3.43 -2.16
N THR A 34 4.67 -3.40 -2.77
CA THR A 34 3.99 -4.59 -3.29
C THR A 34 4.17 -4.82 -4.79
N ARG A 35 5.01 -4.04 -5.46
CA ARG A 35 5.17 -4.12 -6.93
C ARG A 35 5.54 -5.52 -7.39
N GLU A 36 6.62 -6.04 -6.85
CA GLU A 36 7.19 -7.35 -7.20
C GLU A 36 6.27 -8.47 -6.72
N LEU A 37 5.73 -8.36 -5.51
CA LEU A 37 4.75 -9.29 -4.97
C LEU A 37 3.57 -9.51 -5.92
N TYR A 38 3.01 -8.42 -6.45
CA TYR A 38 1.84 -8.54 -7.33
C TYR A 38 2.16 -9.01 -8.74
N VAL A 39 3.38 -8.91 -9.22
CA VAL A 39 3.78 -9.58 -10.45
C VAL A 39 3.65 -11.10 -10.28
N GLU A 40 4.26 -11.65 -9.24
CA GLU A 40 4.22 -13.09 -8.96
C GLU A 40 2.83 -13.58 -8.56
N PHE A 41 2.14 -12.82 -7.70
CA PHE A 41 0.79 -13.15 -7.26
C PHE A 41 -0.21 -13.21 -8.41
N ASN A 42 -0.18 -12.24 -9.32
CA ASN A 42 -1.09 -12.21 -10.46
C ASN A 42 -0.87 -13.38 -11.41
N ASP A 43 0.37 -13.79 -11.62
CA ASP A 43 0.70 -14.98 -12.40
C ASP A 43 0.18 -16.27 -11.73
N ALA A 44 0.37 -16.39 -10.41
CA ALA A 44 -0.13 -17.52 -9.64
C ALA A 44 -1.66 -17.54 -9.62
N PHE A 45 -2.29 -16.39 -9.44
CA PHE A 45 -3.75 -16.25 -9.48
C PHE A 45 -4.31 -16.67 -10.83
N ASN A 46 -3.75 -16.19 -11.95
CA ASN A 46 -4.23 -16.54 -13.27
C ASN A 46 -4.07 -18.04 -13.56
N LYS A 47 -2.98 -18.67 -13.13
CA LYS A 47 -2.81 -20.13 -13.23
C LYS A 47 -3.90 -20.89 -12.46
N HIS A 48 -4.17 -20.45 -11.23
CA HIS A 48 -5.24 -21.02 -10.40
C HIS A 48 -6.62 -20.83 -11.03
N TRP A 49 -6.91 -19.64 -11.54
CA TRP A 49 -8.16 -19.26 -12.17
C TRP A 49 -8.44 -20.10 -13.43
N GLN A 50 -7.43 -20.26 -14.28
CA GLN A 50 -7.50 -21.11 -15.47
C GLN A 50 -7.68 -22.60 -15.13
N ALA A 51 -7.05 -23.10 -14.06
CA ALA A 51 -7.23 -24.46 -13.59
C ALA A 51 -8.67 -24.77 -13.15
N GLN A 52 -9.47 -23.75 -12.84
CA GLN A 52 -10.89 -23.84 -12.54
C GLN A 52 -11.78 -23.73 -13.80
N GLY A 53 -11.19 -23.64 -14.98
CA GLY A 53 -11.92 -23.57 -16.26
C GLY A 53 -12.32 -22.16 -16.70
N HIS A 54 -11.73 -21.13 -16.12
CA HIS A 54 -11.97 -19.74 -16.49
C HIS A 54 -10.94 -19.21 -17.47
N GLU A 55 -11.31 -18.20 -18.26
CA GLU A 55 -10.36 -17.46 -19.09
C GLU A 55 -9.44 -16.57 -18.21
N PRO A 56 -8.18 -16.34 -18.61
CA PRO A 56 -7.26 -15.51 -17.85
C PRO A 56 -7.75 -14.07 -17.77
N ILE A 57 -7.58 -13.46 -16.61
CA ILE A 57 -7.99 -12.07 -16.35
C ILE A 57 -6.76 -11.15 -16.47
N LYS A 58 -6.92 -10.04 -17.19
CA LYS A 58 -5.92 -8.99 -17.20
C LYS A 58 -5.97 -8.19 -15.89
N ILE A 59 -4.94 -8.28 -15.07
CA ILE A 59 -4.83 -7.52 -13.82
C ILE A 59 -3.89 -6.34 -14.04
N GLN A 60 -4.45 -5.14 -14.01
CA GLN A 60 -3.70 -3.88 -14.05
C GLN A 60 -3.27 -3.49 -12.64
N GLN A 61 -2.12 -2.83 -12.53
CA GLN A 61 -1.55 -2.39 -11.27
C GLN A 61 -1.36 -0.87 -11.28
N SER A 62 -1.68 -0.22 -10.16
CA SER A 62 -1.28 1.14 -9.86
C SER A 62 -0.54 1.15 -8.53
N HIS A 63 0.72 1.59 -8.52
CA HIS A 63 1.55 1.63 -7.34
C HIS A 63 1.93 3.07 -6.97
N GLY A 64 2.02 3.36 -5.68
CA GLY A 64 2.39 4.67 -5.18
C GLY A 64 2.34 4.76 -3.66
N GLY A 65 2.52 5.94 -3.09
CA GLY A 65 2.35 6.15 -1.66
C GLY A 65 0.91 5.84 -1.24
N SER A 66 0.73 5.09 -0.14
CA SER A 66 -0.57 4.55 0.30
C SER A 66 -1.66 5.62 0.43
N GLY A 67 -1.39 6.73 1.13
CA GLY A 67 -2.36 7.81 1.25
C GLY A 67 -2.63 8.53 -0.07
N LYS A 68 -1.64 8.61 -0.99
CA LYS A 68 -1.86 9.12 -2.34
C LYS A 68 -2.77 8.20 -3.15
N GLN A 69 -2.59 6.89 -3.03
CA GLN A 69 -3.44 5.89 -3.70
C GLN A 69 -4.87 5.90 -3.14
N ALA A 70 -5.03 5.95 -1.82
CA ALA A 70 -6.35 6.11 -1.20
C ALA A 70 -7.09 7.33 -1.75
N ARG A 71 -6.41 8.48 -1.80
CA ARG A 71 -6.97 9.72 -2.34
C ARG A 71 -7.37 9.57 -3.80
N ALA A 72 -6.53 8.97 -4.64
CA ALA A 72 -6.84 8.76 -6.05
C ALA A 72 -8.12 7.93 -6.26
N VAL A 73 -8.33 6.89 -5.43
CA VAL A 73 -9.55 6.08 -5.49
C VAL A 73 -10.78 6.87 -5.02
N ILE A 74 -10.66 7.66 -3.94
CA ILE A 74 -11.72 8.55 -3.47
C ILE A 74 -12.09 9.58 -4.54
N ASP A 75 -11.11 10.12 -5.24
CA ASP A 75 -11.27 11.14 -6.29
C ASP A 75 -11.72 10.53 -7.64
N GLY A 76 -11.94 9.21 -7.71
CA GLY A 76 -12.60 8.57 -8.85
C GLY A 76 -11.77 7.56 -9.65
N LEU A 77 -10.56 7.21 -9.23
CA LEU A 77 -9.82 6.08 -9.83
C LEU A 77 -10.59 4.78 -9.57
N ARG A 78 -11.00 4.12 -10.65
CA ARG A 78 -11.92 2.96 -10.60
C ARG A 78 -11.17 1.67 -10.25
N ALA A 79 -10.68 1.58 -9.02
CA ALA A 79 -10.06 0.37 -8.47
C ALA A 79 -11.11 -0.71 -8.18
N ASP A 80 -10.79 -1.96 -8.47
CA ASP A 80 -11.56 -3.13 -8.06
C ASP A 80 -11.07 -3.64 -6.71
N VAL A 81 -9.76 -3.59 -6.49
CA VAL A 81 -9.10 -3.99 -5.26
C VAL A 81 -8.14 -2.88 -4.82
N VAL A 82 -8.03 -2.68 -3.52
CA VAL A 82 -7.00 -1.83 -2.91
C VAL A 82 -6.16 -2.65 -1.95
N THR A 83 -4.84 -2.46 -1.99
CA THR A 83 -3.89 -2.98 -1.00
C THR A 83 -3.10 -1.81 -0.47
N LEU A 84 -3.41 -1.36 0.73
CA LEU A 84 -2.84 -0.15 1.29
C LEU A 84 -1.99 -0.46 2.53
N ALA A 85 -1.14 0.49 2.93
CA ALA A 85 -0.21 0.26 4.02
C ALA A 85 -0.86 0.25 5.41
N LEU A 86 -1.99 0.91 5.57
CA LEU A 86 -2.67 1.07 6.87
C LEU A 86 -4.18 0.91 6.71
N ALA A 87 -4.81 0.33 7.73
CA ALA A 87 -6.27 0.24 7.83
C ALA A 87 -6.94 1.63 7.70
N GLY A 88 -6.36 2.65 8.33
CA GLY A 88 -6.89 4.02 8.25
C GLY A 88 -6.97 4.59 6.83
N ASP A 89 -6.11 4.16 5.89
CA ASP A 89 -6.22 4.55 4.49
C ASP A 89 -7.44 3.91 3.80
N ILE A 90 -7.75 2.67 4.18
CA ILE A 90 -8.95 1.97 3.69
C ILE A 90 -10.20 2.53 4.36
N ASP A 91 -10.17 2.85 5.65
CA ASP A 91 -11.28 3.51 6.36
C ASP A 91 -11.69 4.83 5.68
N GLU A 92 -10.74 5.57 5.11
CA GLU A 92 -11.06 6.79 4.35
C GLU A 92 -11.88 6.51 3.08
N LEU A 93 -11.69 5.36 2.43
CA LEU A 93 -12.52 4.95 1.28
C LEU A 93 -13.98 4.74 1.72
N HIS A 94 -14.21 4.22 2.93
CA HIS A 94 -15.54 4.15 3.51
C HIS A 94 -16.06 5.54 3.89
N ARG A 95 -15.31 6.25 4.73
CA ARG A 95 -15.75 7.49 5.37
C ARG A 95 -16.02 8.62 4.37
N LEU A 96 -15.09 8.82 3.41
CA LEU A 96 -15.15 9.92 2.44
C LEU A 96 -15.79 9.50 1.11
N GLY A 97 -15.46 8.30 0.62
CA GLY A 97 -15.88 7.85 -0.71
C GLY A 97 -17.17 7.03 -0.72
N LYS A 98 -17.56 6.43 0.40
CA LYS A 98 -18.64 5.43 0.48
C LYS A 98 -18.46 4.31 -0.55
N LEU A 99 -17.18 3.88 -0.77
CA LEU A 99 -16.79 2.96 -1.82
C LEU A 99 -16.72 1.52 -1.34
N ILE A 100 -16.52 1.33 -0.04
CA ILE A 100 -16.43 0.03 0.65
C ILE A 100 -17.37 0.02 1.86
N PRO A 101 -17.78 -1.16 2.36
CA PRO A 101 -18.59 -1.28 3.56
C PRO A 101 -17.78 -0.90 4.82
N GLU A 102 -18.47 -0.60 5.92
CA GLU A 102 -17.84 -0.28 7.20
C GLU A 102 -17.11 -1.47 7.80
N ASP A 103 -17.66 -2.66 7.60
CA ASP A 103 -17.16 -3.94 8.12
C ASP A 103 -16.09 -4.60 7.23
N TRP A 104 -15.45 -3.86 6.34
CA TRP A 104 -14.49 -4.37 5.35
C TRP A 104 -13.39 -5.26 5.95
N GLN A 105 -12.93 -4.96 7.17
CA GLN A 105 -11.88 -5.75 7.84
C GLN A 105 -12.30 -7.19 8.15
N THR A 106 -13.60 -7.44 8.32
CA THR A 106 -14.13 -8.77 8.64
C THR A 106 -14.44 -9.62 7.42
N ARG A 107 -14.26 -9.05 6.21
CA ARG A 107 -14.60 -9.71 4.94
C ARG A 107 -13.61 -10.78 4.53
N LEU A 108 -12.36 -10.67 4.94
CA LEU A 108 -11.29 -11.62 4.66
C LEU A 108 -10.64 -12.08 5.97
N PRO A 109 -9.98 -13.25 5.98
CA PRO A 109 -9.24 -13.73 7.14
C PRO A 109 -8.21 -12.72 7.67
N ASP A 110 -7.80 -12.89 8.93
CA ASP A 110 -6.76 -12.10 9.59
C ASP A 110 -7.00 -10.58 9.49
N ALA A 111 -8.24 -10.14 9.74
CA ALA A 111 -8.66 -8.74 9.61
C ALA A 111 -8.31 -8.14 8.23
N SER A 112 -8.44 -8.94 7.18
CA SER A 112 -8.11 -8.57 5.79
C SER A 112 -6.62 -8.26 5.57
N THR A 113 -5.72 -8.82 6.39
CA THR A 113 -4.27 -8.59 6.33
C THR A 113 -3.56 -9.85 5.84
N PRO A 114 -3.20 -9.93 4.54
CA PRO A 114 -2.64 -11.14 3.94
C PRO A 114 -1.18 -11.39 4.31
N TYR A 115 -0.46 -10.42 4.83
CA TYR A 115 0.93 -10.51 5.26
C TYR A 115 1.28 -9.42 6.25
N THR A 116 2.42 -9.58 6.92
CA THR A 116 2.97 -8.61 7.87
C THR A 116 4.36 -8.18 7.43
N SER A 117 4.83 -7.03 7.93
CA SER A 117 6.18 -6.53 7.75
C SER A 117 6.60 -5.71 8.96
N THR A 118 7.82 -5.21 8.94
CA THR A 118 8.36 -4.34 9.98
C THR A 118 9.25 -3.25 9.36
N ILE A 119 9.68 -2.29 10.19
CA ILE A 119 10.61 -1.24 9.80
C ILE A 119 12.01 -1.62 10.25
N VAL A 120 12.96 -1.52 9.34
CA VAL A 120 14.39 -1.72 9.57
C VAL A 120 15.18 -0.52 9.07
N PHE A 121 16.45 -0.47 9.38
CA PHE A 121 17.38 0.52 8.85
C PHE A 121 18.25 -0.12 7.78
N LEU A 122 18.28 0.46 6.60
CA LEU A 122 19.24 0.10 5.56
C LEU A 122 20.38 1.12 5.63
N VAL A 123 21.61 0.62 5.82
CA VAL A 123 22.81 1.45 5.92
C VAL A 123 23.80 1.06 4.83
N ARG A 124 24.76 1.92 4.55
CA ARG A 124 25.83 1.64 3.61
C ARG A 124 26.77 0.60 4.17
N LYS A 125 27.47 -0.13 3.30
CA LYS A 125 28.46 -1.15 3.66
C LYS A 125 29.42 -0.66 4.75
N GLY A 126 29.61 -1.51 5.75
CA GLY A 126 30.48 -1.20 6.89
C GLY A 126 29.92 -0.18 7.86
N ASN A 127 28.68 0.26 7.65
CA ASN A 127 27.96 1.19 8.54
C ASN A 127 28.82 2.39 9.00
N PRO A 128 29.26 3.28 8.11
CA PRO A 128 30.26 4.33 8.41
C PRO A 128 29.85 5.28 9.53
N LYS A 129 28.54 5.46 9.76
CA LYS A 129 28.00 6.31 10.83
C LYS A 129 27.76 5.56 12.14
N GLY A 130 28.01 4.25 12.17
CA GLY A 130 27.82 3.41 13.36
C GLY A 130 26.36 3.39 13.85
N ILE A 131 25.40 3.40 12.93
CA ILE A 131 23.95 3.35 13.21
C ILE A 131 23.60 2.00 13.81
N LYS A 132 23.07 1.98 15.02
CA LYS A 132 22.65 0.74 15.72
C LYS A 132 21.19 0.79 16.16
N ASP A 133 20.70 1.98 16.49
CA ASP A 133 19.35 2.17 17.02
C ASP A 133 18.83 3.57 16.70
N TRP A 134 17.58 3.84 17.05
CA TRP A 134 16.87 5.09 16.80
C TRP A 134 17.59 6.33 17.30
N ASP A 135 18.29 6.26 18.45
CA ASP A 135 19.05 7.40 18.97
C ASP A 135 20.18 7.86 18.06
N ASP A 136 20.71 6.97 17.25
CA ASP A 136 21.77 7.33 16.31
C ASP A 136 21.24 8.23 15.19
N LEU A 137 19.94 8.12 14.89
CA LEU A 137 19.27 8.87 13.82
C LEU A 137 19.10 10.37 14.14
N VAL A 138 19.18 10.75 15.41
CA VAL A 138 19.05 12.15 15.85
C VAL A 138 20.40 12.81 16.13
N LYS A 139 21.51 12.11 15.89
CA LYS A 139 22.86 12.66 16.04
C LYS A 139 23.14 13.71 14.96
N PRO A 140 23.92 14.76 15.30
CA PRO A 140 24.36 15.72 14.30
C PRO A 140 25.18 15.04 13.17
N GLY A 141 24.93 15.45 11.93
CA GLY A 141 25.64 14.93 10.76
C GLY A 141 25.24 13.52 10.31
N VAL A 142 24.12 13.00 10.82
CA VAL A 142 23.46 11.81 10.28
C VAL A 142 22.31 12.27 9.38
N GLU A 143 22.30 11.83 8.12
CA GLU A 143 21.23 12.10 7.17
C GLU A 143 20.30 10.88 7.07
N VAL A 144 19.04 11.09 7.41
CA VAL A 144 18.01 10.05 7.42
C VAL A 144 17.12 10.18 6.18
N ILE A 145 16.94 9.11 5.44
CA ILE A 145 15.99 9.03 4.33
C ILE A 145 14.72 8.33 4.79
N THR A 146 13.60 9.01 4.63
CA THR A 146 12.25 8.50 4.88
C THR A 146 11.27 9.26 3.99
N PRO A 147 10.20 8.62 3.49
CA PRO A 147 9.24 9.33 2.65
C PRO A 147 8.35 10.27 3.48
N ASN A 148 7.50 11.02 2.78
CA ASN A 148 6.59 11.99 3.39
C ASN A 148 5.38 11.27 4.04
N PRO A 149 5.12 11.44 5.33
CA PRO A 149 3.99 10.79 6.01
C PRO A 149 2.61 11.28 5.55
N LYS A 150 2.54 12.42 4.86
CA LYS A 150 1.27 12.89 4.26
C LYS A 150 0.84 12.08 3.04
N THR A 151 1.77 11.39 2.38
CA THR A 151 1.50 10.65 1.13
C THR A 151 1.84 9.17 1.23
N SER A 152 2.81 8.81 2.06
CA SER A 152 3.35 7.47 2.21
C SER A 152 2.87 6.79 3.49
N GLY A 153 2.30 5.59 3.35
CA GLY A 153 1.99 4.74 4.50
C GLY A 153 3.23 4.21 5.20
N GLY A 154 4.30 3.89 4.44
CA GLY A 154 5.59 3.50 5.02
C GLY A 154 6.17 4.59 5.92
N ALA A 155 6.09 5.85 5.51
CA ALA A 155 6.51 6.97 6.35
C ALA A 155 5.72 7.08 7.66
N ARG A 156 4.42 6.76 7.63
CA ARG A 156 3.60 6.73 8.86
C ARG A 156 4.02 5.60 9.78
N TRP A 157 4.36 4.43 9.25
CA TRP A 157 4.93 3.34 10.04
C TRP A 157 6.30 3.72 10.61
N ASN A 158 7.19 4.37 9.83
CA ASN A 158 8.47 4.89 10.30
C ASN A 158 8.28 5.88 11.47
N PHE A 159 7.34 6.81 11.31
CA PHE A 159 6.99 7.78 12.34
C PHE A 159 6.49 7.11 13.62
N LEU A 160 5.54 6.17 13.50
CA LEU A 160 4.96 5.47 14.64
C LEU A 160 5.99 4.60 15.37
N ALA A 161 6.90 3.95 14.64
CA ALA A 161 7.98 3.16 15.23
C ALA A 161 8.96 4.07 16.03
N ALA A 162 9.36 5.20 15.46
CA ALA A 162 10.20 6.18 16.12
C ALA A 162 9.53 6.78 17.36
N TRP A 163 8.24 7.10 17.25
CA TRP A 163 7.43 7.59 18.35
C TRP A 163 7.33 6.59 19.50
N ALA A 164 6.97 5.34 19.18
CA ALA A 164 6.83 4.27 20.18
C ALA A 164 8.15 3.97 20.91
N TYR A 165 9.26 3.97 20.16
CA TYR A 165 10.60 3.85 20.76
C TYR A 165 10.87 4.99 21.75
N ALA A 166 10.67 6.23 21.32
CA ALA A 166 10.96 7.39 22.14
C ALA A 166 10.04 7.51 23.37
N GLN A 167 8.75 7.21 23.19
CA GLN A 167 7.78 7.22 24.29
C GLN A 167 8.16 6.21 25.38
N GLN A 168 8.53 4.99 24.97
CA GLN A 168 8.97 3.99 25.93
C GLN A 168 10.29 4.37 26.61
N LYS A 169 11.26 4.86 25.85
CA LYS A 169 12.60 5.18 26.38
C LYS A 169 12.60 6.40 27.27
N TYR A 170 11.87 7.43 26.92
CA TYR A 170 11.90 8.72 27.58
C TYR A 170 10.67 9.00 28.47
N GLY A 171 9.65 8.12 28.43
CA GLY A 171 8.55 8.08 29.39
C GLY A 171 7.45 9.13 29.20
N SER A 172 7.45 9.91 28.09
CA SER A 172 6.36 10.88 27.85
C SER A 172 6.15 11.19 26.38
N GLU A 173 4.92 11.58 26.02
CA GLU A 173 4.55 12.02 24.68
C GLU A 173 5.33 13.28 24.23
N ALA A 174 5.52 14.24 25.14
CA ALA A 174 6.28 15.44 24.85
C ALA A 174 7.72 15.13 24.42
N LYS A 175 8.36 14.15 25.07
CA LYS A 175 9.69 13.69 24.69
C LYS A 175 9.70 12.88 23.40
N ALA A 176 8.67 12.11 23.14
CA ALA A 176 8.50 11.42 21.87
C ALA A 176 8.36 12.43 20.72
N GLN A 177 7.56 13.47 20.93
CA GLN A 177 7.41 14.55 19.95
C GLN A 177 8.75 15.28 19.69
N GLU A 178 9.50 15.62 20.75
CA GLU A 178 10.82 16.23 20.63
C GLU A 178 11.79 15.33 19.85
N PHE A 179 11.80 14.05 20.15
CA PHE A 179 12.63 13.06 19.46
C PHE A 179 12.33 13.01 17.97
N VAL A 180 11.06 12.84 17.61
CA VAL A 180 10.63 12.78 16.21
C VAL A 180 10.92 14.09 15.47
N GLN A 181 10.75 15.24 16.12
CA GLN A 181 11.16 16.52 15.54
C GLN A 181 12.67 16.57 15.24
N LYS A 182 13.51 16.04 16.15
CA LYS A 182 14.97 15.95 15.93
C LYS A 182 15.29 15.01 14.77
N LEU A 183 14.60 13.86 14.68
CA LEU A 183 14.77 12.91 13.58
C LEU A 183 14.46 13.58 12.24
N TYR A 184 13.30 14.26 12.14
CA TYR A 184 12.90 14.91 10.87
C TYR A 184 13.76 16.11 10.50
N LYS A 185 14.49 16.73 11.44
CA LYS A 185 15.51 17.75 11.12
C LYS A 185 16.71 17.17 10.37
N ASN A 186 16.95 15.87 10.52
CA ASN A 186 18.02 15.14 9.84
C ASN A 186 17.54 14.53 8.50
N VAL A 187 16.32 14.81 8.06
CA VAL A 187 15.74 14.31 6.80
C VAL A 187 15.91 15.36 5.70
N PRO A 188 16.84 15.18 4.76
CA PRO A 188 17.07 16.16 3.70
C PRO A 188 16.05 16.12 2.58
N VAL A 189 15.39 14.95 2.36
CA VAL A 189 14.46 14.71 1.25
C VAL A 189 13.24 13.97 1.78
N LEU A 190 12.04 14.40 1.37
CA LEU A 190 10.76 13.75 1.65
C LEU A 190 10.11 13.27 0.36
N ASP A 191 10.42 12.06 -0.07
CA ASP A 191 9.83 11.43 -1.25
C ASP A 191 8.35 11.12 -1.07
N THR A 192 7.61 10.98 -2.15
CA THR A 192 6.16 10.73 -2.09
C THR A 192 5.77 9.34 -1.63
N GLY A 193 6.68 8.36 -1.69
CA GLY A 193 6.45 6.96 -1.32
C GLY A 193 7.75 6.23 -1.00
N ALA A 194 7.62 5.01 -0.47
CA ALA A 194 8.75 4.19 -0.03
C ALA A 194 9.76 3.91 -1.16
N ARG A 195 9.29 3.55 -2.35
CA ARG A 195 10.15 3.30 -3.50
C ARG A 195 10.96 4.54 -3.93
N GLY A 196 10.37 5.74 -3.82
CA GLY A 196 11.10 7.00 -4.04
C GLY A 196 12.26 7.15 -3.09
N SER A 197 12.05 6.89 -1.80
CA SER A 197 13.12 6.94 -0.79
C SER A 197 14.19 5.88 -0.99
N THR A 198 13.81 4.67 -1.44
CA THR A 198 14.79 3.65 -1.85
C THR A 198 15.66 4.14 -3.01
N ILE A 199 15.06 4.74 -4.05
CA ILE A 199 15.81 5.30 -5.18
C ILE A 199 16.72 6.44 -4.72
N THR A 200 16.23 7.35 -3.87
CA THR A 200 17.04 8.45 -3.30
C THR A 200 18.26 7.92 -2.55
N PHE A 201 18.07 6.89 -1.73
CA PHE A 201 19.17 6.31 -0.96
C PHE A 201 20.09 5.44 -1.82
N VAL A 202 19.55 4.48 -2.58
CA VAL A 202 20.34 3.47 -3.29
C VAL A 202 20.96 4.06 -4.57
N ASN A 203 20.13 4.63 -5.44
CA ASN A 203 20.59 5.06 -6.78
C ASN A 203 21.22 6.45 -6.75
N ASN A 204 20.61 7.40 -6.03
CA ASN A 204 21.11 8.79 -5.96
C ASN A 204 22.20 8.96 -4.90
N GLN A 205 22.44 7.95 -4.07
CA GLN A 205 23.47 7.92 -3.02
C GLN A 205 23.33 9.06 -1.97
N ILE A 206 22.10 9.51 -1.71
CA ILE A 206 21.78 10.54 -0.72
C ILE A 206 21.47 9.87 0.62
N GLY A 207 21.95 10.44 1.72
CA GLY A 207 21.70 9.98 3.09
C GLY A 207 22.63 8.87 3.59
N ASP A 208 22.64 8.70 4.90
CA ASP A 208 23.47 7.72 5.62
C ASP A 208 22.67 6.47 5.99
N VAL A 209 21.35 6.63 6.20
CA VAL A 209 20.43 5.57 6.62
C VAL A 209 19.06 5.77 5.99
N LEU A 210 18.48 4.67 5.49
CA LEU A 210 17.11 4.63 5.00
C LEU A 210 16.24 3.89 6.02
N LEU A 211 15.14 4.52 6.46
CA LEU A 211 14.06 3.83 7.16
C LEU A 211 13.22 3.09 6.14
N ALA A 212 13.32 1.77 6.13
CA ALA A 212 12.74 0.93 5.09
C ALA A 212 11.79 -0.12 5.67
N TRP A 213 10.83 -0.54 4.84
CA TRP A 213 10.19 -1.83 5.01
C TRP A 213 11.25 -2.93 4.90
N GLU A 214 11.13 -3.98 5.71
CA GLU A 214 12.08 -5.09 5.69
C GLU A 214 12.20 -5.73 4.30
N ASN A 215 11.07 -5.97 3.62
CA ASN A 215 11.06 -6.51 2.27
C ASN A 215 11.74 -5.57 1.24
N GLU A 216 11.56 -4.25 1.35
CA GLU A 216 12.26 -3.28 0.49
C GLU A 216 13.77 -3.28 0.75
N ALA A 217 14.19 -3.42 2.01
CA ALA A 217 15.61 -3.50 2.35
C ALA A 217 16.26 -4.75 1.76
N HIS A 218 15.60 -5.91 1.85
CA HIS A 218 16.08 -7.14 1.21
C HIS A 218 16.13 -7.02 -0.31
N LEU A 219 15.11 -6.43 -0.93
CA LEU A 219 15.07 -6.21 -2.37
C LEU A 219 16.21 -5.27 -2.81
N ALA A 220 16.43 -4.16 -2.09
CA ALA A 220 17.52 -3.22 -2.39
C ALA A 220 18.89 -3.91 -2.34
N ILE A 221 19.12 -4.82 -1.38
CA ILE A 221 20.35 -5.61 -1.29
C ILE A 221 20.47 -6.59 -2.46
N ALA A 222 19.36 -7.24 -2.84
CA ALA A 222 19.37 -8.22 -3.93
C ALA A 222 19.60 -7.59 -5.31
N GLU A 223 19.08 -6.39 -5.53
CA GLU A 223 19.17 -5.66 -6.80
C GLU A 223 20.44 -4.80 -6.93
N SER A 224 21.15 -4.52 -5.82
CA SER A 224 22.40 -3.75 -5.83
C SER A 224 23.63 -4.65 -5.93
N ASP A 225 24.79 -4.04 -6.10
CA ASP A 225 26.07 -4.73 -6.02
C ASP A 225 26.17 -5.47 -4.67
N ARG A 226 26.60 -6.74 -4.71
CA ARG A 226 26.67 -7.60 -3.52
C ARG A 226 27.46 -6.91 -2.40
N GLY A 227 26.79 -6.70 -1.28
CA GLY A 227 27.38 -6.10 -0.08
C GLY A 227 27.49 -4.57 -0.11
N ALA A 228 26.74 -3.87 -0.97
CA ALA A 228 26.70 -2.39 -0.96
C ALA A 228 25.96 -1.82 0.27
N PHE A 229 25.06 -2.61 0.85
CA PHE A 229 24.21 -2.20 1.97
C PHE A 229 24.13 -3.31 3.03
N GLU A 230 23.76 -2.90 4.24
CA GLU A 230 23.57 -3.76 5.40
C GLU A 230 22.25 -3.39 6.09
N ILE A 231 21.52 -4.41 6.59
CA ILE A 231 20.32 -4.19 7.39
C ILE A 231 20.70 -4.13 8.86
N VAL A 232 20.24 -3.08 9.53
CA VAL A 232 20.32 -2.93 10.98
C VAL A 232 18.90 -3.05 11.54
N ALA A 233 18.65 -4.06 12.35
CA ALA A 233 17.40 -4.18 13.08
C ALA A 233 17.49 -3.32 14.35
N PRO A 234 16.61 -2.30 14.53
CA PRO A 234 16.60 -1.49 15.72
C PRO A 234 16.13 -2.30 16.95
N SER A 235 16.47 -1.84 18.14
CA SER A 235 16.04 -2.50 19.39
C SER A 235 14.52 -2.62 19.52
N ARG A 236 13.77 -1.78 18.82
CA ARG A 236 12.31 -1.78 18.74
C ARG A 236 11.89 -1.36 17.34
N SER A 237 10.94 -2.09 16.80
CA SER A 237 10.25 -1.71 15.57
C SER A 237 8.72 -1.80 15.78
N ILE A 238 7.96 -1.87 14.72
CA ILE A 238 6.50 -1.94 14.74
C ILE A 238 6.05 -3.07 13.83
N LEU A 239 5.05 -3.85 14.28
CA LEU A 239 4.37 -4.80 13.41
C LEU A 239 3.44 -4.03 12.48
N ALA A 240 3.75 -4.07 11.20
CA ALA A 240 2.91 -3.49 10.17
C ALA A 240 2.03 -4.58 9.54
N GLU A 241 0.75 -4.31 9.47
CA GLU A 241 -0.30 -5.22 8.97
C GLU A 241 -1.03 -4.55 7.80
N PRO A 242 -0.44 -4.59 6.58
CA PRO A 242 -1.04 -3.95 5.40
C PRO A 242 -2.29 -4.70 4.94
N PRO A 243 -3.46 -4.04 4.92
CA PRO A 243 -4.70 -4.67 4.55
C PRO A 243 -5.00 -4.63 3.05
N VAL A 244 -5.86 -5.56 2.62
CA VAL A 244 -6.47 -5.61 1.30
C VAL A 244 -7.99 -5.51 1.42
N ALA A 245 -8.63 -4.83 0.48
CA ALA A 245 -10.08 -4.76 0.43
C ALA A 245 -10.59 -4.68 -1.01
N VAL A 246 -11.76 -5.28 -1.25
CA VAL A 246 -12.51 -5.10 -2.50
C VAL A 246 -13.22 -3.75 -2.45
N VAL A 247 -13.11 -2.97 -3.52
CA VAL A 247 -13.83 -1.71 -3.67
C VAL A 247 -15.23 -2.00 -4.20
N GLU A 248 -16.09 -2.57 -3.34
CA GLU A 248 -17.36 -3.20 -3.71
C GLU A 248 -18.25 -2.33 -4.61
N ARG A 249 -18.34 -1.02 -4.32
CA ARG A 249 -19.14 -0.13 -5.14
C ARG A 249 -18.64 0.01 -6.58
N VAL A 250 -17.36 -0.10 -6.80
CA VAL A 250 -16.75 -0.06 -8.13
C VAL A 250 -16.85 -1.42 -8.77
N ALA A 251 -16.43 -2.48 -8.07
CA ALA A 251 -16.44 -3.86 -8.56
C ALA A 251 -17.85 -4.30 -8.98
N SER A 252 -18.89 -4.05 -8.17
CA SER A 252 -20.28 -4.34 -8.52
C SER A 252 -20.74 -3.65 -9.81
N ARG A 253 -20.35 -2.38 -10.01
CA ARG A 253 -20.74 -1.63 -11.22
C ARG A 253 -20.01 -2.09 -12.47
N ARG A 254 -18.84 -2.71 -12.30
CA ARG A 254 -18.01 -3.23 -13.38
C ARG A 254 -18.27 -4.70 -13.68
N GLY A 255 -19.00 -5.40 -12.82
CA GLY A 255 -19.21 -6.85 -12.93
C GLY A 255 -17.96 -7.66 -12.58
N THR A 256 -17.10 -7.12 -11.70
CA THR A 256 -15.84 -7.76 -11.25
C THR A 256 -15.90 -8.24 -9.78
N LEU A 257 -17.09 -8.18 -9.16
CA LEU A 257 -17.33 -8.67 -7.80
C LEU A 257 -17.58 -10.16 -7.77
#